data_80c92e8ca7afc2351dc64b6d37102a77
#
_entry.id   80c92e8ca7afc2351dc64b6d37102a77
#
_cell.length_a   1.000
_cell.length_b   1.000
_cell.length_c   1.000
_cell.angle_alpha   90.00
_cell.angle_beta   90.00
_cell.angle_gamma   90.00
#
_symmetry.space_group_name_H-M   'P 1'
#
loop_
_entity.id
_entity.type
_entity.pdbx_description
1 polymer ?
#
loop_
_entity_poly.entity_id
_entity_poly.type
_entity_poly.pdbx_seq_one_letter_code
_entity_poly.pdbx_strand_id
1 'polypeptide(L)'
;MTLTKNSTNYLIQDTFGEVNVNGNASVNEDKSINININTDNGEYASYTKNADGFINFNASYKEASNIIDYMQTLVEEVVVGIAQ
;
A
#
# COMPACT_ATOMS: atom_id res chain seq x y z
N MET A 1 1.13 0.99 11.94
CA MET A 1 1.45 0.20 10.72
C MET A 1 2.81 -0.48 10.89
N THR A 2 2.89 -1.73 10.51
CA THR A 2 4.12 -2.50 10.57
C THR A 2 4.62 -2.75 9.15
N LEU A 3 5.88 -2.41 8.91
CA LEU A 3 6.52 -2.59 7.62
C LEU A 3 7.77 -3.46 7.83
N THR A 4 7.72 -4.68 7.30
CA THR A 4 8.81 -5.66 7.47
C THR A 4 9.47 -5.92 6.13
N LYS A 5 10.78 -5.69 6.06
CA LYS A 5 11.55 -5.94 4.85
C LYS A 5 11.91 -7.41 4.75
N ASN A 6 11.65 -7.99 3.59
CA ASN A 6 12.02 -9.36 3.27
C ASN A 6 12.64 -9.38 1.88
N SER A 7 13.99 -9.39 1.81
CA SER A 7 14.72 -9.28 0.56
C SER A 7 14.43 -7.92 -0.11
N THR A 8 13.88 -7.92 -1.35
CA THR A 8 13.49 -6.69 -2.04
C THR A 8 12.03 -6.33 -1.83
N ASN A 9 11.32 -7.11 -1.03
CA ASN A 9 9.90 -6.93 -0.76
C ASN A 9 9.68 -6.47 0.67
N TYR A 10 8.56 -5.81 0.89
CA TYR A 10 8.13 -5.35 2.21
C TYR A 10 6.75 -5.92 2.50
N LEU A 11 6.58 -6.44 3.70
CA LEU A 11 5.28 -6.90 4.17
C LEU A 11 4.63 -5.76 4.95
N ILE A 12 3.40 -5.44 4.59
CA ILE A 12 2.63 -4.35 5.22
C ILE A 12 1.54 -4.96 6.10
N GLN A 13 1.45 -4.50 7.34
CA GLN A 13 0.40 -4.93 8.27
C GLN A 13 -0.12 -3.73 9.03
N ASP A 14 -1.44 -3.60 9.10
CA ASP A 14 -2.08 -2.49 9.79
C ASP A 14 -3.53 -2.89 10.11
N THR A 15 -4.22 -1.99 10.81
CA THR A 15 -5.64 -2.13 11.07
C THR A 15 -6.33 -0.80 10.79
N PHE A 16 -7.57 -0.88 10.30
CA PHE A 16 -8.43 0.29 10.12
C PHE A 16 -9.74 -0.03 10.84
N GLY A 17 -9.88 0.50 12.08
CA GLY A 17 -10.99 0.11 12.94
C GLY A 17 -10.89 -1.38 13.26
N GLU A 18 -11.93 -2.14 12.89
CA GLU A 18 -11.98 -3.59 13.10
C GLU A 18 -11.49 -4.38 11.89
N VAL A 19 -11.06 -3.68 10.83
CA VAL A 19 -10.63 -4.32 9.58
C VAL A 19 -9.13 -4.55 9.62
N ASN A 20 -8.71 -5.78 9.34
CA ASN A 20 -7.28 -6.09 9.20
C ASN A 20 -6.83 -5.74 7.79
N VAL A 21 -5.71 -5.05 7.71
CA VAL A 21 -5.15 -4.59 6.44
C VAL A 21 -3.78 -5.24 6.24
N ASN A 22 -3.63 -5.93 5.12
CA ASN A 22 -2.38 -6.60 4.79
C ASN A 22 -2.00 -6.22 3.37
N GLY A 23 -0.71 -6.22 3.12
CA GLY A 23 -0.24 -5.92 1.79
C GLY A 23 1.23 -6.20 1.63
N ASN A 24 1.72 -5.89 0.44
CA ASN A 24 3.14 -5.97 0.16
C ASN A 24 3.54 -4.82 -0.75
N ALA A 25 4.83 -4.52 -0.71
CA ALA A 25 5.43 -3.51 -1.54
C ALA A 25 6.74 -4.05 -2.10
N SER A 26 7.10 -3.63 -3.30
CA SER A 26 8.38 -3.98 -3.90
C SER A 26 9.00 -2.75 -4.52
N VAL A 27 10.32 -2.71 -4.48
CA VAL A 27 11.12 -1.67 -5.14
C VAL A 27 11.96 -2.35 -6.21
N ASN A 28 11.80 -1.91 -7.45
CA ASN A 28 12.53 -2.47 -8.58
C ASN A 28 13.90 -1.78 -8.76
N GLU A 29 14.75 -2.36 -9.60
CA GLU A 29 16.08 -1.81 -9.85
C GLU A 29 16.04 -0.40 -10.43
N ASP A 30 15.01 -0.08 -11.21
CA ASP A 30 14.82 1.26 -11.77
C ASP A 30 14.20 2.24 -10.77
N LYS A 31 14.05 1.82 -9.51
CA LYS A 31 13.45 2.57 -8.41
C LYS A 31 11.95 2.76 -8.51
N SER A 32 11.29 2.08 -9.44
CA SER A 32 9.82 2.05 -9.45
C SER A 32 9.32 1.26 -8.24
N ILE A 33 8.15 1.63 -7.75
CA ILE A 33 7.56 1.05 -6.54
C ILE A 33 6.20 0.49 -6.88
N ASN A 34 5.92 -0.73 -6.39
CA ASN A 34 4.60 -1.36 -6.50
C ASN A 34 4.11 -1.69 -5.09
N ILE A 35 2.90 -1.26 -4.77
CA ILE A 35 2.28 -1.53 -3.47
C ILE A 35 0.90 -2.13 -3.72
N ASN A 36 0.61 -3.23 -3.04
CA ASN A 36 -0.71 -3.87 -3.09
C ASN A 36 -1.21 -4.03 -1.66
N ILE A 37 -2.45 -3.65 -1.43
CA ILE A 37 -3.07 -3.67 -0.12
C ILE A 37 -4.39 -4.41 -0.23
N ASN A 38 -4.65 -5.31 0.72
CA ASN A 38 -5.88 -6.08 0.81
C ASN A 38 -6.44 -5.98 2.22
N THR A 39 -7.74 -6.05 2.35
CA THR A 39 -8.40 -6.08 3.64
C THR A 39 -9.16 -7.40 3.80
N ASP A 40 -9.45 -7.75 5.04
CA ASP A 40 -10.18 -8.99 5.33
C ASP A 40 -11.67 -8.90 4.99
N ASN A 41 -12.17 -7.72 4.60
CA ASN A 41 -13.56 -7.55 4.17
C ASN A 41 -13.71 -7.46 2.65
N GLY A 42 -12.65 -7.76 1.89
CA GLY A 42 -12.70 -7.82 0.44
C GLY A 42 -12.33 -6.54 -0.30
N GLU A 43 -11.95 -5.50 0.40
CA GLU A 43 -11.50 -4.26 -0.23
C GLU A 43 -10.01 -4.37 -0.58
N TYR A 44 -9.57 -3.62 -1.61
CA TYR A 44 -8.16 -3.65 -2.00
C TYR A 44 -7.76 -2.35 -2.68
N ALA A 45 -6.45 -2.12 -2.73
CA ALA A 45 -5.88 -0.98 -3.43
C ALA A 45 -4.55 -1.38 -4.05
N SER A 46 -4.20 -0.73 -5.15
CA SER A 46 -2.88 -0.87 -5.74
C SER A 46 -2.30 0.51 -6.05
N TYR A 47 -1.01 0.64 -5.85
CA TYR A 47 -0.28 1.88 -6.05
C TYR A 47 1.00 1.56 -6.81
N THR A 48 1.26 2.33 -7.86
CA THR A 48 2.49 2.20 -8.65
C THR A 48 3.09 3.58 -8.86
N LYS A 49 4.37 3.70 -8.54
CA LYS A 49 5.14 4.90 -8.86
C LYS A 49 6.25 4.50 -9.82
N ASN A 50 6.19 5.03 -11.04
CA ASN A 50 7.19 4.73 -12.06
C ASN A 50 8.50 5.46 -11.79
N ALA A 51 9.58 5.00 -12.45
CA ALA A 51 10.90 5.62 -12.30
C ALA A 51 10.91 7.09 -12.73
N ASP A 52 10.02 7.47 -13.64
CA ASP A 52 9.89 8.85 -14.11
C ASP A 52 8.97 9.71 -13.25
N GLY A 53 8.44 9.15 -12.16
CA GLY A 53 7.64 9.89 -11.20
C GLY A 53 6.13 9.83 -11.41
N PHE A 54 5.64 9.17 -12.45
CA PHE A 54 4.20 9.00 -12.64
C PHE A 54 3.62 8.05 -11.59
N ILE A 55 2.48 8.43 -11.03
CA ILE A 55 1.80 7.68 -10.00
C ILE A 55 0.44 7.21 -10.50
N ASN A 56 0.15 5.92 -10.28
CA ASN A 56 -1.17 5.34 -10.53
C ASN A 56 -1.69 4.76 -9.23
N PHE A 57 -2.93 5.06 -8.90
CA PHE A 57 -3.60 4.53 -7.73
C PHE A 57 -4.98 4.02 -8.12
N ASN A 58 -5.25 2.75 -7.81
CA ASN A 58 -6.54 2.11 -8.06
C ASN A 58 -7.03 1.45 -6.79
N ALA A 59 -8.31 1.58 -6.49
CA ALA A 59 -8.88 0.98 -5.30
C ALA A 59 -10.29 0.49 -5.57
N SER A 60 -10.66 -0.60 -4.91
CA SER A 60 -12.01 -1.12 -4.87
C SER A 60 -12.44 -1.18 -3.42
N TYR A 61 -13.48 -0.44 -3.05
CA TYR A 61 -13.87 -0.29 -1.67
C TYR A 61 -15.37 -0.09 -1.56
N LYS A 62 -15.89 -0.35 -0.37
CA LYS A 62 -17.31 -0.15 -0.08
C LYS A 62 -17.55 1.30 0.29
N GLU A 63 -18.61 1.89 -0.27
CA GLU A 63 -18.92 3.30 -0.04
C GLU A 63 -19.03 3.64 1.45
N ALA A 64 -19.64 2.76 2.23
CA ALA A 64 -19.88 2.98 3.65
C ALA A 64 -18.64 2.84 4.53
N SER A 65 -17.54 2.28 4.01
CA SER A 65 -16.37 2.00 4.82
C SER A 65 -15.46 3.19 5.05
N ASN A 66 -15.51 4.19 4.17
CA ASN A 66 -14.65 5.38 4.20
C ASN A 66 -13.15 5.05 4.23
N ILE A 67 -12.79 3.89 3.71
CA ILE A 67 -11.42 3.39 3.80
C ILE A 67 -10.47 4.04 2.78
N ILE A 68 -11.02 4.72 1.77
CA ILE A 68 -10.18 5.24 0.67
C ILE A 68 -9.13 6.24 1.15
N ASP A 69 -9.51 7.16 2.03
CA ASP A 69 -8.56 8.15 2.56
C ASP A 69 -7.46 7.46 3.36
N TYR A 70 -7.84 6.46 4.14
CA TYR A 70 -6.88 5.66 4.90
C TYR A 70 -5.90 4.95 3.97
N MET A 71 -6.40 4.33 2.88
CA MET A 71 -5.54 3.64 1.93
C MET A 71 -4.55 4.57 1.26
N GLN A 72 -4.99 5.78 0.89
CA GLN A 72 -4.10 6.77 0.29
C GLN A 72 -3.00 7.19 1.26
N THR A 73 -3.37 7.43 2.52
CA THR A 73 -2.40 7.76 3.55
C THR A 73 -1.42 6.62 3.80
N LEU A 74 -1.92 5.39 3.83
CA LEU A 74 -1.09 4.22 4.07
C LEU A 74 -0.04 4.04 2.98
N VAL A 75 -0.43 4.17 1.71
CA VAL A 75 0.54 4.01 0.62
C VAL A 75 1.61 5.10 0.66
N GLU A 76 1.24 6.32 1.03
CA GLU A 76 2.23 7.38 1.19
C GLU A 76 3.21 7.10 2.33
N GLU A 77 2.72 6.59 3.45
CA GLU A 77 3.58 6.20 4.58
C GLU A 77 4.53 5.08 4.18
N VAL A 78 4.06 4.11 3.41
CA VAL A 78 4.89 3.00 2.94
C VAL A 78 5.98 3.52 2.01
N VAL A 79 5.66 4.43 1.10
CA VAL A 79 6.65 5.02 0.19
C VAL A 79 7.74 5.73 0.98
N VAL A 80 7.37 6.51 2.00
CA VAL A 80 8.35 7.18 2.86
C VAL A 80 9.21 6.16 3.61
N GLY A 81 8.60 5.10 4.14
CA GLY A 81 9.32 4.06 4.85
C GLY A 81 10.32 3.30 3.97
N ILE A 82 9.96 3.07 2.71
CA ILE A 82 10.84 2.40 1.75
C ILE A 82 12.01 3.30 1.36
N ALA A 83 11.78 4.61 1.25
CA ALA A 83 12.79 5.56 0.83
C ALA A 83 13.91 5.74 1.87
N GLN A 84 13.68 5.30 3.09
CA GLN A 84 14.69 5.33 4.14
C GLN A 84 15.47 4.01 4.10
#